data_c16df0241020989f972bf90ac11ae3d2
#
_entry.id   c16df0241020989f972bf90ac11ae3d2
#
_cell.length_a   1.000
_cell.length_b   1.000
_cell.length_c   1.000
_cell.angle_alpha   90.00
_cell.angle_beta   90.00
_cell.angle_gamma   90.00
#
_symmetry.space_group_name_H-M   'P 1'
#
loop_
_entity.id
_entity.type
_entity.pdbx_description
1 polymer ?
#
loop_
_entity_poly.entity_id
_entity_poly.type
_entity_poly.pdbx_seq_one_letter_code
_entity_poly.pdbx_strand_id
1 'polypeptide(L)'
;YTRILTDIPDFHKELEKYEVYNGRKTLRELEQLIFSRYQSFSETGYLFECAFFQNIIEDLILFHLLKDDEIVEFYRELYGRVNQDNFRLLYLYSDKLEDNIKVIKKERSDQSGNELWYQMMLEYLIHSPYGEKYGYSTFEDMIAHFRHRQQLEMRIISEVIGDRAMILPAKEW
;
A
#
# COMPACT_ATOMS: atom_id res chain seq x y z
N TYR A 1 0.50 16.14 -4.80
CA TYR A 1 1.61 16.52 -3.90
C TYR A 1 1.41 17.95 -3.46
N THR A 2 1.06 18.12 -2.19
CA THR A 2 1.05 19.45 -1.58
C THR A 2 2.51 19.83 -1.34
N ARG A 3 3.03 20.80 -2.09
CA ARG A 3 4.32 21.42 -1.78
C ARG A 3 4.13 22.21 -0.49
N ILE A 4 4.53 21.64 0.62
CA ILE A 4 4.66 22.40 1.86
C ILE A 4 5.92 23.25 1.70
N LEU A 5 5.73 24.53 1.41
CA LEU A 5 6.81 25.51 1.49
C LEU A 5 7.01 25.83 2.97
N THR A 6 8.18 25.52 3.49
CA THR A 6 8.54 25.81 4.88
C THR A 6 9.91 26.46 4.92
N ASP A 7 10.06 27.45 5.80
CA ASP A 7 11.34 28.10 6.09
C ASP A 7 12.19 27.31 7.09
N ILE A 8 11.71 26.14 7.53
CA ILE A 8 12.44 25.25 8.46
C ILE A 8 13.48 24.47 7.65
N PRO A 9 14.77 24.68 7.88
CA PRO A 9 15.82 23.89 7.22
C PRO A 9 15.63 22.40 7.48
N ASP A 10 15.83 21.58 6.43
CA ASP A 10 15.75 20.11 6.52
C ASP A 10 14.41 19.55 7.03
N PHE A 11 13.31 20.33 6.99
CA PHE A 11 11.98 19.91 7.47
C PHE A 11 11.58 18.52 6.95
N HIS A 12 11.79 18.25 5.67
CA HIS A 12 11.44 16.94 5.09
C HIS A 12 12.27 15.81 5.66
N LYS A 13 13.57 16.02 5.91
CA LYS A 13 14.44 15.01 6.55
C LYS A 13 14.04 14.75 8.00
N GLU A 14 13.57 15.77 8.71
CA GLU A 14 13.03 15.59 10.06
C GLU A 14 11.76 14.75 10.04
N LEU A 15 10.87 14.95 9.05
CA LEU A 15 9.65 14.13 8.90
C LEU A 15 9.96 12.68 8.52
N GLU A 16 10.99 12.42 7.72
CA GLU A 16 11.41 11.06 7.34
C GLU A 16 11.77 10.19 8.56
N LYS A 17 12.20 10.78 9.67
CA LYS A 17 12.46 10.04 10.92
C LYS A 17 11.21 9.37 11.50
N TYR A 18 10.05 9.89 11.16
CA TYR A 18 8.75 9.36 11.62
C TYR A 18 8.10 8.43 10.61
N GLU A 19 8.74 8.20 9.47
CA GLU A 19 8.25 7.26 8.49
C GLU A 19 8.29 5.83 9.02
N VAL A 20 7.22 5.09 8.78
CA VAL A 20 7.02 3.74 9.32
C VAL A 20 7.32 2.68 8.26
N TYR A 21 6.95 2.99 7.01
CA TYR A 21 7.04 2.09 5.87
C TYR A 21 8.38 2.22 5.12
N ASN A 22 8.49 1.57 3.97
CA ASN A 22 9.66 1.60 3.09
C ASN A 22 10.93 1.00 3.74
N GLY A 23 10.74 -0.08 4.52
CA GLY A 23 11.82 -0.76 5.22
C GLY A 23 12.48 0.05 6.33
N ARG A 24 11.85 1.13 6.80
CA ARG A 24 12.39 2.00 7.87
C ARG A 24 12.34 1.33 9.24
N LYS A 25 11.52 0.29 9.38
CA LYS A 25 11.36 -0.49 10.61
C LYS A 25 11.74 -1.95 10.34
N THR A 26 12.21 -2.64 11.35
CA THR A 26 12.27 -4.11 11.30
C THR A 26 10.83 -4.67 11.26
N LEU A 27 10.66 -5.88 10.75
CA LEU A 27 9.33 -6.53 10.72
C LEU A 27 8.66 -6.50 12.10
N ARG A 28 9.41 -6.84 13.15
CA ARG A 28 8.90 -6.85 14.53
C ARG A 28 8.43 -5.47 15.00
N GLU A 29 9.18 -4.43 14.70
CA GLU A 29 8.79 -3.05 15.05
C GLU A 29 7.56 -2.60 14.27
N LEU A 30 7.49 -2.97 12.98
CA LEU A 30 6.33 -2.69 12.12
C LEU A 30 5.07 -3.37 12.68
N GLU A 31 5.15 -4.67 12.99
CA GLU A 31 4.06 -5.44 13.60
C GLU A 31 3.58 -4.78 14.90
N GLN A 32 4.49 -4.53 15.82
CA GLN A 32 4.15 -3.91 17.11
C GLN A 32 3.45 -2.56 16.93
N LEU A 33 3.95 -1.73 16.02
CA LEU A 33 3.39 -0.41 15.75
C LEU A 33 1.99 -0.50 15.13
N ILE A 34 1.84 -1.30 14.08
CA ILE A 34 0.57 -1.45 13.38
C ILE A 34 -0.46 -2.07 14.31
N PHE A 35 -0.14 -3.19 14.94
CA PHE A 35 -1.06 -3.89 15.83
C PHE A 35 -1.51 -3.03 17.02
N SER A 36 -0.59 -2.28 17.65
CA SER A 36 -0.95 -1.38 18.74
C SER A 36 -1.87 -0.25 18.29
N ARG A 37 -1.63 0.34 17.10
CA ARG A 37 -2.47 1.40 16.54
C ARG A 37 -3.89 0.92 16.28
N TYR A 38 -4.04 -0.23 15.62
CA TYR A 38 -5.37 -0.77 15.33
C TYR A 38 -6.10 -1.25 16.59
N GLN A 39 -5.38 -1.81 17.55
CA GLN A 39 -5.96 -2.24 18.83
C GLN A 39 -6.42 -1.07 19.70
N SER A 40 -5.67 0.04 19.69
CA SER A 40 -5.99 1.23 20.50
C SER A 40 -7.04 2.13 19.87
N PHE A 41 -7.34 1.96 18.56
CA PHE A 41 -8.32 2.80 17.86
C PHE A 41 -9.75 2.36 18.19
N SER A 42 -10.47 3.19 18.96
CA SER A 42 -11.84 2.92 19.41
C SER A 42 -12.88 3.90 18.88
N GLU A 43 -12.46 4.92 18.13
CA GLU A 43 -13.34 5.96 17.63
C GLU A 43 -14.16 5.46 16.43
N THR A 44 -15.29 6.12 16.16
CA THR A 44 -16.21 5.80 15.06
C THR A 44 -16.42 7.01 14.15
N GLY A 45 -16.91 6.76 12.93
CA GLY A 45 -17.19 7.83 11.98
C GLY A 45 -15.97 8.32 11.19
N TYR A 46 -14.87 7.58 11.21
CA TYR A 46 -13.66 7.88 10.44
C TYR A 46 -13.59 7.04 9.16
N LEU A 47 -13.13 7.66 8.09
CA LEU A 47 -12.77 7.00 6.84
C LEU A 47 -11.27 7.11 6.65
N PHE A 48 -10.62 5.97 6.47
CA PHE A 48 -9.19 5.90 6.20
C PHE A 48 -8.96 5.44 4.75
N GLU A 49 -8.10 6.13 4.04
CA GLU A 49 -7.63 5.74 2.72
C GLU A 49 -6.24 5.10 2.82
N CYS A 50 -6.01 4.02 2.08
CA CYS A 50 -4.72 3.30 1.98
C CYS A 50 -4.18 2.70 3.29
N ALA A 51 -4.83 2.94 4.43
CA ALA A 51 -4.28 2.62 5.74
C ALA A 51 -4.25 1.11 6.04
N PHE A 52 -5.22 0.35 5.52
CA PHE A 52 -5.34 -1.07 5.86
C PHE A 52 -4.55 -1.98 4.91
N PHE A 53 -4.60 -1.74 3.60
CA PHE A 53 -3.93 -2.60 2.63
C PHE A 53 -2.67 -1.98 2.05
N GLN A 54 -2.80 -0.93 1.26
CA GLN A 54 -1.76 -0.48 0.34
C GLN A 54 -0.39 -0.35 1.00
N ASN A 55 -0.27 0.47 2.03
CA ASN A 55 1.04 0.77 2.62
C ASN A 55 1.62 -0.45 3.37
N ILE A 56 0.76 -1.21 4.04
CA ILE A 56 1.19 -2.38 4.83
C ILE A 56 1.65 -3.49 3.89
N ILE A 57 0.83 -3.87 2.91
CA ILE A 57 1.16 -4.97 1.97
C ILE A 57 2.41 -4.64 1.16
N GLU A 58 2.53 -3.38 0.67
CA GLU A 58 3.72 -2.96 -0.07
C GLU A 58 4.98 -3.12 0.78
N ASP A 59 4.94 -2.71 2.04
CA ASP A 59 6.11 -2.82 2.93
C ASP A 59 6.45 -4.29 3.22
N LEU A 60 5.45 -5.13 3.47
CA LEU A 60 5.63 -6.56 3.73
C LEU A 60 6.20 -7.31 2.51
N ILE A 61 5.74 -7.00 1.30
CA ILE A 61 6.26 -7.61 0.07
C ILE A 61 7.64 -7.04 -0.27
N LEU A 62 7.74 -5.73 -0.43
CA LEU A 62 8.88 -5.10 -1.06
C LEU A 62 10.11 -5.02 -0.16
N PHE A 63 9.92 -4.81 1.14
CA PHE A 63 11.01 -4.55 2.07
C PHE A 63 11.26 -5.69 3.06
N HIS A 64 10.21 -6.42 3.44
CA HIS A 64 10.34 -7.56 4.35
C HIS A 64 10.38 -8.91 3.63
N LEU A 65 10.12 -8.94 2.30
CA LEU A 65 10.19 -10.15 1.46
C LEU A 65 9.33 -11.31 1.98
N LEU A 66 8.22 -11.01 2.64
CA LEU A 66 7.31 -12.02 3.14
C LEU A 66 6.60 -12.75 1.98
N LYS A 67 6.32 -14.02 2.20
CA LYS A 67 5.50 -14.81 1.29
C LYS A 67 4.02 -14.53 1.53
N ASP A 68 3.19 -14.82 0.55
CA ASP A 68 1.75 -14.59 0.61
C ASP A 68 1.09 -15.17 1.85
N ASP A 69 1.44 -16.41 2.23
CA ASP A 69 0.88 -17.06 3.42
C ASP A 69 1.28 -16.36 4.73
N GLU A 70 2.51 -15.84 4.80
CA GLU A 70 2.99 -15.07 5.95
C GLU A 70 2.25 -13.73 6.05
N ILE A 71 1.95 -13.10 4.90
CA ILE A 71 1.17 -11.86 4.85
C ILE A 71 -0.29 -12.13 5.25
N VAL A 72 -0.89 -13.22 4.78
CA VAL A 72 -2.25 -13.59 5.19
C VAL A 72 -2.32 -13.82 6.70
N GLU A 73 -1.31 -14.47 7.30
CA GLU A 73 -1.25 -14.68 8.75
C GLU A 73 -1.07 -13.36 9.51
N PHE A 74 -0.20 -12.46 9.02
CA PHE A 74 -0.10 -11.11 9.57
C PHE A 74 -1.48 -10.41 9.61
N TYR A 75 -2.27 -10.54 8.55
CA TYR A 75 -3.61 -9.94 8.48
C TYR A 75 -4.63 -10.65 9.38
N ARG A 76 -4.49 -11.95 9.66
CA ARG A 76 -5.31 -12.63 10.68
C ARG A 76 -5.07 -12.03 12.07
N GLU A 77 -3.80 -11.83 12.42
CA GLU A 77 -3.45 -11.19 13.68
C GLU A 77 -3.93 -9.74 13.74
N LEU A 78 -3.68 -8.97 12.69
CA LEU A 78 -4.11 -7.57 12.60
C LEU A 78 -5.62 -7.45 12.76
N TYR A 79 -6.37 -8.24 11.99
CA TYR A 79 -7.83 -8.20 12.02
C TYR A 79 -8.41 -8.66 13.36
N GLY A 80 -7.74 -9.59 14.06
CA GLY A 80 -8.09 -10.00 15.42
C GLY A 80 -7.95 -8.87 16.46
N ARG A 81 -7.21 -7.81 16.15
CA ARG A 81 -7.01 -6.64 17.04
C ARG A 81 -7.92 -5.46 16.69
N VAL A 82 -8.53 -5.48 15.52
CA VAL A 82 -9.49 -4.45 15.09
C VAL A 82 -10.81 -4.62 15.85
N ASN A 83 -11.45 -3.52 16.23
CA ASN A 83 -12.85 -3.56 16.68
C ASN A 83 -13.76 -3.91 15.50
N GLN A 84 -14.04 -5.22 15.35
CA GLN A 84 -14.76 -5.76 14.20
C GLN A 84 -16.21 -5.25 14.10
N ASP A 85 -16.84 -4.84 15.20
CA ASP A 85 -18.22 -4.32 15.17
C ASP A 85 -18.32 -2.99 14.43
N ASN A 86 -17.27 -2.17 14.54
CA ASN A 86 -17.18 -0.85 13.91
C ASN A 86 -16.37 -0.84 12.60
N PHE A 87 -15.68 -1.94 12.28
CA PHE A 87 -14.86 -2.04 11.07
C PHE A 87 -15.69 -2.37 9.84
N ARG A 88 -15.44 -1.66 8.76
CA ARG A 88 -15.93 -1.98 7.41
C ARG A 88 -14.82 -1.69 6.42
N LEU A 89 -14.60 -2.59 5.50
CA LEU A 89 -13.67 -2.42 4.40
C LEU A 89 -14.45 -2.15 3.10
N LEU A 90 -14.16 -1.04 2.45
CA LEU A 90 -14.61 -0.78 1.08
C LEU A 90 -13.42 -1.00 0.15
N TYR A 91 -13.51 -2.00 -0.70
CA TYR A 91 -12.45 -2.36 -1.63
C TYR A 91 -12.87 -2.02 -3.06
N LEU A 92 -12.11 -1.12 -3.69
CA LEU A 92 -12.34 -0.72 -5.07
C LEU A 92 -11.57 -1.65 -6.01
N TYR A 93 -12.29 -2.49 -6.73
CA TYR A 93 -11.71 -3.50 -7.62
C TYR A 93 -11.83 -3.10 -9.10
N SER A 94 -10.81 -3.37 -9.88
CA SER A 94 -10.84 -3.29 -11.33
C SER A 94 -10.07 -4.46 -11.94
N ASP A 95 -10.65 -5.11 -12.94
CA ASP A 95 -9.98 -6.10 -13.79
C ASP A 95 -9.14 -5.46 -14.90
N LYS A 96 -9.34 -4.17 -15.17
CA LYS A 96 -8.59 -3.36 -16.16
C LYS A 96 -7.38 -2.64 -15.54
N LEU A 97 -6.67 -3.31 -14.64
CA LEU A 97 -5.57 -2.71 -13.88
C LEU A 97 -4.53 -2.03 -14.78
N GLU A 98 -4.09 -2.69 -15.82
CA GLU A 98 -3.08 -2.17 -16.75
C GLU A 98 -3.57 -0.90 -17.48
N ASP A 99 -4.81 -0.90 -17.97
CA ASP A 99 -5.39 0.25 -18.66
C ASP A 99 -5.55 1.43 -17.69
N ASN A 100 -5.99 1.18 -16.46
CA ASN A 100 -6.10 2.20 -15.43
C ASN A 100 -4.74 2.81 -15.09
N ILE A 101 -3.68 2.00 -14.99
CA ILE A 101 -2.33 2.52 -14.75
C ILE A 101 -1.82 3.36 -15.93
N LYS A 102 -2.11 2.95 -17.18
CA LYS A 102 -1.77 3.77 -18.37
C LYS A 102 -2.47 5.14 -18.33
N VAL A 103 -3.73 5.17 -17.92
CA VAL A 103 -4.47 6.45 -17.76
C VAL A 103 -3.87 7.29 -16.65
N ILE A 104 -3.63 6.72 -15.46
CA ILE A 104 -3.03 7.43 -14.31
C ILE A 104 -1.65 7.98 -14.68
N LYS A 105 -0.84 7.21 -15.38
CA LYS A 105 0.47 7.60 -15.88
C LYS A 105 0.37 8.89 -16.71
N LYS A 106 -0.61 8.96 -17.62
CA LYS A 106 -0.86 10.12 -18.46
C LYS A 106 -1.44 11.30 -17.67
N GLU A 107 -2.41 11.06 -16.79
CA GLU A 107 -3.04 12.13 -15.98
C GLU A 107 -2.08 12.77 -14.98
N ARG A 108 -1.10 12.02 -14.51
CA ARG A 108 -0.08 12.50 -13.57
C ARG A 108 1.20 12.99 -14.24
N SER A 109 1.19 13.15 -15.55
CA SER A 109 2.26 13.82 -16.28
C SER A 109 2.26 15.32 -15.95
N ASP A 110 3.42 15.95 -16.00
CA ASP A 110 3.54 17.40 -15.85
C ASP A 110 3.03 18.13 -17.12
N GLN A 111 3.03 19.45 -17.09
CA GLN A 111 2.61 20.30 -18.22
C GLN A 111 3.47 20.10 -19.49
N SER A 112 4.67 19.56 -19.35
CA SER A 112 5.58 19.24 -20.45
C SER A 112 5.44 17.80 -20.95
N GLY A 113 4.52 17.02 -20.35
CA GLY A 113 4.30 15.62 -20.70
C GLY A 113 5.27 14.64 -20.04
N ASN A 114 6.08 15.08 -19.06
CA ASN A 114 6.97 14.18 -18.34
C ASN A 114 6.18 13.33 -17.35
N GLU A 115 6.37 12.03 -17.39
CA GLU A 115 5.65 11.04 -16.58
C GLU A 115 6.34 10.82 -15.24
N LEU A 116 6.56 11.89 -14.46
CA LEU A 116 7.33 11.87 -13.21
C LEU A 116 6.80 10.87 -12.19
N TRP A 117 5.47 10.77 -12.05
CA TRP A 117 4.88 9.80 -11.14
C TRP A 117 5.24 8.37 -11.51
N TYR A 118 5.17 8.04 -12.80
CA TYR A 118 5.51 6.71 -13.28
C TYR A 118 6.98 6.38 -13.05
N GLN A 119 7.87 7.32 -13.36
CA GLN A 119 9.30 7.14 -13.13
C GLN A 119 9.59 6.90 -11.65
N MET A 120 9.02 7.71 -10.75
CA MET A 120 9.18 7.53 -9.30
C MET A 120 8.67 6.17 -8.81
N MET A 121 7.52 5.71 -9.30
CA MET A 121 6.96 4.41 -8.92
C MET A 121 7.82 3.26 -9.43
N LEU A 122 8.30 3.34 -10.67
CA LEU A 122 9.17 2.31 -11.23
C LEU A 122 10.51 2.24 -10.49
N GLU A 123 11.15 3.39 -10.22
CA GLU A 123 12.37 3.47 -9.42
C GLU A 123 12.18 2.90 -8.01
N TYR A 124 11.05 3.22 -7.37
CA TYR A 124 10.72 2.69 -6.06
C TYR A 124 10.63 1.15 -6.06
N LEU A 125 10.01 0.55 -7.08
CA LEU A 125 9.92 -0.90 -7.21
C LEU A 125 11.27 -1.53 -7.54
N ILE A 126 12.03 -0.98 -8.47
CA ILE A 126 13.35 -1.49 -8.90
C ILE A 126 14.32 -1.52 -7.72
N HIS A 127 14.38 -0.44 -6.93
CA HIS A 127 15.32 -0.30 -5.82
C HIS A 127 14.82 -0.88 -4.49
N SER A 128 13.63 -1.49 -4.48
CA SER A 128 13.22 -2.25 -3.33
C SER A 128 14.00 -3.56 -3.21
N PRO A 129 14.20 -4.11 -2.00
CA PRO A 129 14.84 -5.43 -1.84
C PRO A 129 14.16 -6.54 -2.66
N TYR A 130 12.85 -6.46 -2.84
CA TYR A 130 12.10 -7.40 -3.67
C TYR A 130 12.42 -7.20 -5.16
N GLY A 131 12.38 -5.95 -5.63
CA GLY A 131 12.69 -5.62 -7.02
C GLY A 131 14.12 -6.03 -7.42
N GLU A 132 15.10 -5.74 -6.57
CA GLU A 132 16.49 -6.17 -6.79
C GLU A 132 16.60 -7.70 -6.83
N LYS A 133 15.95 -8.40 -5.89
CA LYS A 133 15.99 -9.86 -5.82
C LYS A 133 15.38 -10.54 -7.05
N TYR A 134 14.31 -9.99 -7.61
CA TYR A 134 13.56 -10.57 -8.72
C TYR A 134 13.84 -9.90 -10.07
N GLY A 135 14.74 -8.91 -10.12
CA GLY A 135 15.20 -8.24 -11.34
C GLY A 135 14.14 -7.34 -11.98
N TYR A 136 13.36 -6.65 -11.18
CA TYR A 136 12.38 -5.68 -11.69
C TYR A 136 13.06 -4.56 -12.46
N SER A 137 12.54 -4.20 -13.63
CA SER A 137 13.15 -3.18 -14.50
C SER A 137 12.17 -2.54 -15.48
N THR A 138 10.96 -3.07 -15.61
CA THR A 138 10.03 -2.69 -16.70
C THR A 138 8.65 -2.27 -16.17
N PHE A 139 7.87 -1.70 -17.09
CA PHE A 139 6.45 -1.44 -16.84
C PHE A 139 5.66 -2.74 -16.58
N GLU A 140 5.99 -3.79 -17.32
CA GLU A 140 5.37 -5.10 -17.18
C GLU A 140 5.61 -5.69 -15.79
N ASP A 141 6.80 -5.50 -15.21
CA ASP A 141 7.12 -5.92 -13.83
C ASP A 141 6.26 -5.15 -12.83
N MET A 142 6.08 -3.84 -13.03
CA MET A 142 5.20 -3.02 -12.20
C MET A 142 3.75 -3.49 -12.26
N ILE A 143 3.25 -3.81 -13.46
CA ILE A 143 1.88 -4.34 -13.64
C ILE A 143 1.76 -5.72 -12.98
N ALA A 144 2.76 -6.58 -13.12
CA ALA A 144 2.78 -7.90 -12.49
C ALA A 144 2.75 -7.78 -10.95
N HIS A 145 3.53 -6.85 -10.39
CA HIS A 145 3.52 -6.56 -8.96
C HIS A 145 2.15 -6.09 -8.47
N PHE A 146 1.53 -5.11 -9.12
CA PHE A 146 0.20 -4.63 -8.73
C PHE A 146 -0.89 -5.69 -8.88
N ARG A 147 -0.78 -6.56 -9.87
CA ARG A 147 -1.70 -7.69 -10.04
C ARG A 147 -1.52 -8.73 -8.93
N HIS A 148 -0.28 -9.06 -8.57
CA HIS A 148 0.02 -9.92 -7.42
C HIS A 148 -0.55 -9.34 -6.11
N ARG A 149 -0.31 -8.05 -5.84
CA ARG A 149 -0.87 -7.38 -4.67
C ARG A 149 -2.40 -7.45 -4.65
N GLN A 150 -3.07 -7.14 -5.77
CA GLN A 150 -4.52 -7.21 -5.87
C GLN A 150 -5.06 -8.63 -5.58
N GLN A 151 -4.39 -9.67 -6.08
CA GLN A 151 -4.75 -11.06 -5.79
C GLN A 151 -4.60 -11.39 -4.31
N LEU A 152 -3.54 -10.92 -3.69
CA LEU A 152 -3.29 -11.10 -2.26
C LEU A 152 -4.32 -10.34 -1.40
N GLU A 153 -4.64 -9.10 -1.76
CA GLU A 153 -5.71 -8.32 -1.10
C GLU A 153 -7.06 -9.04 -1.18
N MET A 154 -7.42 -9.57 -2.35
CA MET A 154 -8.64 -10.36 -2.52
C MET A 154 -8.64 -11.65 -1.70
N ARG A 155 -7.48 -12.31 -1.60
CA ARG A 155 -7.32 -13.48 -0.74
C ARG A 155 -7.52 -13.14 0.74
N ILE A 156 -6.93 -12.03 1.23
CA ILE A 156 -7.13 -11.56 2.60
C ILE A 156 -8.60 -11.22 2.85
N ILE A 157 -9.27 -10.59 1.90
CA ILE A 157 -10.70 -10.30 2.02
C ILE A 157 -11.48 -11.60 2.21
N SER A 158 -11.24 -12.60 1.39
CA SER A 158 -12.00 -13.85 1.41
C SER A 158 -11.69 -14.75 2.63
N GLU A 159 -10.41 -14.83 3.05
CA GLU A 159 -9.97 -15.74 4.09
C GLU A 159 -10.02 -15.15 5.51
N VAL A 160 -9.95 -13.81 5.62
CA VAL A 160 -9.75 -13.13 6.91
C VAL A 160 -10.91 -12.19 7.26
N ILE A 161 -11.30 -11.31 6.34
CA ILE A 161 -12.24 -10.22 6.64
C ILE A 161 -13.70 -10.67 6.48
N GLY A 162 -13.98 -11.44 5.44
CA GLY A 162 -15.33 -11.96 5.16
C GLY A 162 -16.36 -10.86 4.93
N ASP A 163 -17.53 -11.01 5.56
CA ASP A 163 -18.71 -10.15 5.38
C ASP A 163 -18.54 -8.70 5.80
N ARG A 164 -17.43 -8.35 6.43
CA ARG A 164 -17.10 -6.96 6.78
C ARG A 164 -16.46 -6.19 5.62
N ALA A 165 -16.16 -6.86 4.51
CA ALA A 165 -15.67 -6.25 3.29
C ALA A 165 -16.81 -6.10 2.25
N MET A 166 -16.81 -4.96 1.57
CA MET A 166 -17.63 -4.69 0.40
C MET A 166 -16.73 -4.41 -0.78
N ILE A 167 -16.83 -5.24 -1.82
CA ILE A 167 -16.09 -5.07 -3.06
C ILE A 167 -16.97 -4.28 -4.03
N LEU A 168 -16.45 -3.15 -4.48
CA LEU A 168 -17.13 -2.26 -5.41
C LEU A 168 -16.30 -2.11 -6.69
N PRO A 169 -16.95 -2.00 -7.86
CA PRO A 169 -16.21 -1.70 -9.07
C PRO A 169 -15.54 -0.33 -8.96
N ALA A 170 -14.25 -0.28 -9.24
CA ALA A 170 -13.55 0.98 -9.41
C ALA A 170 -14.08 1.69 -10.66
N LYS A 171 -13.92 3.02 -10.71
CA LYS A 171 -14.25 3.78 -11.91
C LYS A 171 -13.40 3.24 -13.07
N GLU A 172 -14.07 2.82 -14.13
CA GLU A 172 -13.43 2.49 -15.40
C GLU A 172 -13.26 3.77 -16.22
N TRP A 173 -12.07 3.96 -16.76
CA TRP A 173 -11.72 5.09 -17.61
C TRP A 173 -11.91 4.77 -19.08
#